data_b624523aeacb15fdde4279e1b10a1d72
#
_entry.id   b624523aeacb15fdde4279e1b10a1d72
#
_cell.length_a   1.000
_cell.length_b   1.000
_cell.length_c   1.000
_cell.angle_alpha   90.00
_cell.angle_beta   90.00
_cell.angle_gamma   90.00
#
_symmetry.space_group_name_H-M   'P 1'
#
loop_
_entity.id
_entity.type
_entity.pdbx_description
1 polymer ?
#
loop_
_entity_poly.entity_id
_entity_poly.type
_entity_poly.pdbx_seq_one_letter_code
_entity_poly.pdbx_strand_id
1 'polypeptide(L)'
;MVCVSVFLSVTLMSCSTDISHYKNQNSKFDIKQYFNGDMIAWGMIQDYTNEVTRRFCVEIDASWQQEQGTLKEKFYFDNGEISYRTWNLTRLENGAYTGSAEDVIGIANGQESGFAFQWEYQLAVPIEGSTYYFDMDDWMYKLDEYRVFNKTAMSKFGVEVAEITLFFDKQLSDKTCEASSPQL
;
A
#
# COMPACT_ATOMS: atom_id res chain seq x y z
N MET A 1 -10.37 57.38 1.69
CA MET A 1 -9.25 56.46 1.48
C MET A 1 -9.78 55.04 1.62
N VAL A 2 -10.01 54.33 0.52
CA VAL A 2 -10.54 52.95 0.53
C VAL A 2 -9.31 52.01 0.42
N CYS A 3 -9.01 51.27 1.49
CA CYS A 3 -8.00 50.23 1.45
C CYS A 3 -8.59 48.96 0.76
N VAL A 4 -8.12 48.69 -0.46
CA VAL A 4 -8.40 47.44 -1.16
C VAL A 4 -7.39 46.39 -0.66
N SER A 5 -7.85 45.47 0.18
CA SER A 5 -7.07 44.32 0.61
C SER A 5 -7.09 43.28 -0.52
N VAL A 6 -5.95 43.13 -1.21
CA VAL A 6 -5.77 42.05 -2.19
C VAL A 6 -5.46 40.76 -1.43
N PHE A 7 -6.42 39.82 -1.39
CA PHE A 7 -6.19 38.45 -0.92
C PHE A 7 -5.43 37.69 -2.01
N LEU A 8 -4.14 37.45 -1.76
CA LEU A 8 -3.31 36.59 -2.59
C LEU A 8 -3.66 35.12 -2.26
N SER A 9 -4.52 34.50 -3.08
CA SER A 9 -4.81 33.07 -2.98
C SER A 9 -3.59 32.27 -3.44
N VAL A 10 -2.85 31.71 -2.49
CA VAL A 10 -1.77 30.74 -2.79
C VAL A 10 -2.45 29.40 -3.07
N THR A 11 -2.57 29.03 -4.34
CA THR A 11 -2.94 27.67 -4.75
C THR A 11 -1.74 26.75 -4.51
N LEU A 12 -1.79 25.92 -3.48
CA LEU A 12 -0.86 24.81 -3.28
C LEU A 12 -1.12 23.78 -4.38
N MET A 13 -0.30 23.79 -5.42
CA MET A 13 -0.28 22.70 -6.39
C MET A 13 0.44 21.51 -5.72
N SER A 14 -0.32 20.51 -5.30
CA SER A 14 0.22 19.20 -4.95
C SER A 14 0.78 18.56 -6.22
N CYS A 15 2.09 18.35 -6.27
CA CYS A 15 2.73 17.58 -7.33
C CYS A 15 2.61 16.09 -6.96
N SER A 16 1.56 15.40 -7.42
CA SER A 16 1.48 13.95 -7.39
C SER A 16 1.80 13.38 -8.77
N THR A 17 2.49 12.26 -8.82
CA THR A 17 2.75 11.53 -10.07
C THR A 17 1.47 10.79 -10.48
N ASP A 18 1.10 10.89 -11.75
CA ASP A 18 0.00 10.12 -12.34
C ASP A 18 0.52 8.76 -12.81
N ILE A 19 -0.23 7.69 -12.55
CA ILE A 19 0.14 6.32 -12.92
C ILE A 19 0.40 6.15 -14.43
N SER A 20 -0.24 6.93 -15.28
CA SER A 20 -0.04 6.91 -16.73
C SER A 20 1.38 7.30 -17.14
N HIS A 21 2.15 7.95 -16.27
CA HIS A 21 3.55 8.29 -16.51
C HIS A 21 4.41 7.05 -16.83
N TYR A 22 4.03 5.90 -16.30
CA TYR A 22 4.74 4.62 -16.50
C TYR A 22 4.27 3.81 -17.71
N LYS A 23 3.25 4.26 -18.45
CA LYS A 23 2.58 3.52 -19.53
C LYS A 23 3.52 2.99 -20.62
N ASN A 24 4.57 3.73 -20.94
CA ASN A 24 5.49 3.39 -22.03
C ASN A 24 6.76 2.65 -21.54
N GLN A 25 6.80 2.21 -20.30
CA GLN A 25 7.93 1.44 -19.76
C GLN A 25 7.85 -0.02 -20.23
N ASN A 26 9.01 -0.60 -20.58
CA ASN A 26 9.09 -1.94 -21.18
C ASN A 26 8.79 -3.08 -20.20
N SER A 27 8.99 -2.89 -18.91
CA SER A 27 8.63 -3.87 -17.89
C SER A 27 7.16 -3.73 -17.54
N LYS A 28 6.43 -4.86 -17.49
CA LYS A 28 5.03 -4.88 -17.08
C LYS A 28 4.90 -5.52 -15.71
N PHE A 29 4.16 -4.88 -14.84
CA PHE A 29 3.75 -5.42 -13.57
C PHE A 29 2.33 -5.97 -13.71
N ASP A 30 2.18 -7.28 -13.67
CA ASP A 30 0.89 -7.98 -13.60
C ASP A 30 0.66 -8.38 -12.15
N ILE A 31 -0.27 -7.71 -11.48
CA ILE A 31 -0.60 -7.91 -10.05
C ILE A 31 -1.10 -9.33 -9.81
N LYS A 32 -1.96 -9.85 -10.69
CA LYS A 32 -2.50 -11.21 -10.58
C LYS A 32 -1.39 -12.26 -10.70
N GLN A 33 -0.43 -12.06 -11.58
CA GLN A 33 0.70 -12.98 -11.74
C GLN A 33 1.65 -12.90 -10.54
N TYR A 34 1.94 -11.70 -10.06
CA TYR A 34 2.87 -11.49 -8.96
C TYR A 34 2.28 -11.98 -7.64
N PHE A 35 1.10 -11.51 -7.26
CA PHE A 35 0.40 -11.92 -6.04
C PHE A 35 -0.37 -13.22 -6.26
N ASN A 36 0.37 -14.30 -6.52
CA ASN A 36 -0.15 -15.66 -6.65
C ASN A 36 0.85 -16.64 -6.03
N GLY A 37 0.41 -17.42 -5.03
CA GLY A 37 1.22 -18.25 -4.16
C GLY A 37 1.75 -17.51 -2.93
N ASP A 38 2.64 -18.17 -2.20
CA ASP A 38 3.20 -17.65 -0.95
C ASP A 38 4.32 -16.64 -1.21
N MET A 39 4.40 -15.63 -0.34
CA MET A 39 5.48 -14.66 -0.32
C MET A 39 5.64 -14.04 1.07
N ILE A 40 6.77 -13.40 1.28
CA ILE A 40 7.07 -12.65 2.50
C ILE A 40 7.34 -11.19 2.16
N ALA A 41 7.01 -10.30 3.08
CA ALA A 41 7.40 -8.89 2.98
C ALA A 41 7.87 -8.36 4.33
N TRP A 42 8.75 -7.37 4.28
CA TRP A 42 9.18 -6.59 5.44
C TRP A 42 8.81 -5.15 5.23
N GLY A 43 8.37 -4.51 6.31
CA GLY A 43 7.95 -3.13 6.24
C GLY A 43 8.25 -2.34 7.49
N MET A 44 8.14 -1.03 7.32
CA MET A 44 8.21 -0.06 8.41
C MET A 44 7.17 1.04 8.19
N ILE A 45 6.75 1.64 9.29
CA ILE A 45 5.91 2.85 9.31
C ILE A 45 6.76 3.98 9.86
N GLN A 46 6.82 5.08 9.12
CA GLN A 46 7.46 6.32 9.54
C GLN A 46 6.39 7.40 9.72
N ASP A 47 6.51 8.19 10.76
CA ASP A 47 5.64 9.35 10.94
C ASP A 47 6.09 10.54 10.08
N TYR A 48 5.35 11.66 10.14
CA TYR A 48 5.64 12.88 9.39
C TYR A 48 7.02 13.52 9.72
N THR A 49 7.71 13.07 10.77
CA THR A 49 9.08 13.50 11.12
C THR A 49 10.15 12.56 10.58
N ASN A 50 9.76 11.50 9.86
CA ASN A 50 10.57 10.38 9.40
C ASN A 50 11.09 9.47 10.53
N GLU A 51 10.52 9.54 11.73
CA GLU A 51 10.81 8.59 12.80
C GLU A 51 10.13 7.26 12.49
N VAL A 52 10.88 6.14 12.57
CA VAL A 52 10.33 4.79 12.43
C VAL A 52 9.55 4.46 13.71
N THR A 53 8.24 4.42 13.60
CA THR A 53 7.33 4.16 14.72
C THR A 53 7.00 2.67 14.88
N ARG A 54 7.02 1.89 13.80
CA ARG A 54 6.77 0.44 13.79
C ARG A 54 7.57 -0.24 12.69
N ARG A 55 8.02 -1.46 12.94
CA ARG A 55 8.55 -2.39 11.94
C ARG A 55 7.73 -3.68 11.98
N PHE A 56 7.63 -4.33 10.84
CA PHE A 56 6.85 -5.56 10.74
C PHE A 56 7.33 -6.46 9.61
N CYS A 57 6.99 -7.74 9.75
CA CYS A 57 7.11 -8.75 8.71
C CYS A 57 5.71 -9.25 8.37
N VAL A 58 5.46 -9.60 7.10
CA VAL A 58 4.17 -10.09 6.63
C VAL A 58 4.34 -11.40 5.89
N GLU A 59 3.60 -12.42 6.31
CA GLU A 59 3.40 -13.63 5.52
C GLU A 59 2.15 -13.45 4.68
N ILE A 60 2.21 -13.74 3.39
CA ILE A 60 1.13 -13.56 2.43
C ILE A 60 0.87 -14.87 1.71
N ASP A 61 -0.39 -15.34 1.77
CA ASP A 61 -0.94 -16.44 0.97
C ASP A 61 -1.94 -15.85 -0.02
N ALA A 62 -1.58 -15.90 -1.31
CA ALA A 62 -2.36 -15.28 -2.37
C ALA A 62 -2.82 -16.33 -3.40
N SER A 63 -4.08 -16.26 -3.79
CA SER A 63 -4.68 -17.17 -4.76
C SER A 63 -5.69 -16.47 -5.66
N TRP A 64 -5.83 -16.98 -6.88
CA TRP A 64 -6.75 -16.44 -7.88
C TRP A 64 -7.64 -17.53 -8.47
N GLN A 65 -8.91 -17.17 -8.65
CA GLN A 65 -9.88 -17.94 -9.42
C GLN A 65 -10.44 -17.04 -10.52
N GLN A 66 -10.02 -17.28 -11.75
CA GLN A 66 -10.30 -16.37 -12.87
C GLN A 66 -9.84 -14.94 -12.53
N GLU A 67 -10.73 -13.95 -12.54
CA GLU A 67 -10.41 -12.55 -12.25
C GLU A 67 -10.65 -12.14 -10.78
N GLN A 68 -10.92 -13.14 -9.90
CA GLN A 68 -11.11 -12.95 -8.46
C GLN A 68 -9.87 -13.41 -7.69
N GLY A 69 -9.28 -12.53 -6.92
CA GLY A 69 -8.10 -12.79 -6.08
C GLY A 69 -8.42 -12.69 -4.60
N THR A 70 -7.74 -13.51 -3.81
CA THR A 70 -7.72 -13.39 -2.34
C THR A 70 -6.28 -13.35 -1.88
N LEU A 71 -5.92 -12.33 -1.10
CA LEU A 71 -4.63 -12.21 -0.44
C LEU A 71 -4.87 -12.24 1.07
N LYS A 72 -4.35 -13.25 1.75
CA LYS A 72 -4.38 -13.37 3.20
C LYS A 72 -3.03 -12.93 3.74
N GLU A 73 -3.04 -11.92 4.56
CA GLU A 73 -1.87 -11.29 5.16
C GLU A 73 -1.85 -11.55 6.66
N LYS A 74 -0.71 -12.01 7.18
CA LYS A 74 -0.44 -12.14 8.61
C LYS A 74 0.76 -11.26 8.97
N PHE A 75 0.51 -10.22 9.72
CA PHE A 75 1.49 -9.23 10.15
C PHE A 75 2.07 -9.60 11.50
N TYR A 76 3.38 -9.51 11.62
CA TYR A 76 4.15 -9.68 12.85
C TYR A 76 4.89 -8.38 13.14
N PHE A 77 4.44 -7.65 14.14
CA PHE A 77 5.02 -6.36 14.52
C PHE A 77 6.15 -6.52 15.54
N ASP A 78 7.07 -5.57 15.57
CA ASP A 78 8.21 -5.53 16.47
C ASP A 78 7.86 -5.39 17.96
N ASN A 79 6.63 -4.97 18.28
CA ASN A 79 6.08 -4.96 19.65
C ASN A 79 5.43 -6.30 20.07
N GLY A 80 5.50 -7.32 19.21
CA GLY A 80 4.90 -8.65 19.44
C GLY A 80 3.42 -8.75 19.07
N GLU A 81 2.80 -7.70 18.57
CA GLU A 81 1.43 -7.74 18.06
C GLU A 81 1.37 -8.57 16.76
N ILE A 82 0.31 -9.37 16.64
CA ILE A 82 -0.03 -10.10 15.42
C ILE A 82 -1.39 -9.60 14.93
N SER A 83 -1.47 -9.24 13.65
CA SER A 83 -2.74 -8.89 13.01
C SER A 83 -2.93 -9.60 11.68
N TYR A 84 -4.17 -9.60 11.21
CA TYR A 84 -4.57 -10.27 9.97
C TYR A 84 -5.37 -9.32 9.10
N ARG A 85 -5.20 -9.45 7.79
CA ARG A 85 -6.03 -8.77 6.79
C ARG A 85 -6.28 -9.71 5.63
N THR A 86 -7.47 -9.68 5.07
CA THR A 86 -7.79 -10.41 3.86
C THR A 86 -8.29 -9.45 2.79
N TRP A 87 -7.52 -9.30 1.72
CA TRP A 87 -7.97 -8.61 0.54
C TRP A 87 -8.77 -9.53 -0.36
N ASN A 88 -9.92 -9.06 -0.80
CA ASN A 88 -10.68 -9.64 -1.90
C ASN A 88 -10.55 -8.71 -3.10
N LEU A 89 -9.90 -9.18 -4.15
CA LEU A 89 -9.56 -8.41 -5.34
C LEU A 89 -10.39 -8.84 -6.54
N THR A 90 -10.68 -7.91 -7.42
CA THR A 90 -11.26 -8.18 -8.74
C THR A 90 -10.41 -7.48 -9.79
N ARG A 91 -9.84 -8.26 -10.71
CA ARG A 91 -9.19 -7.72 -11.89
C ARG A 91 -10.27 -7.30 -12.89
N LEU A 92 -10.15 -6.08 -13.39
CA LEU A 92 -11.00 -5.51 -14.42
C LEU A 92 -10.26 -5.45 -15.76
N GLU A 93 -10.89 -4.87 -16.77
CA GLU A 93 -10.23 -4.62 -18.05
C GLU A 93 -9.14 -3.55 -17.94
N ASN A 94 -8.21 -3.55 -18.90
CA ASN A 94 -7.15 -2.53 -19.05
C ASN A 94 -6.21 -2.36 -17.86
N GLY A 95 -5.99 -3.41 -17.06
CA GLY A 95 -5.10 -3.38 -15.89
C GLY A 95 -5.68 -2.63 -14.68
N ALA A 96 -6.98 -2.38 -14.68
CA ALA A 96 -7.68 -1.85 -13.50
C ALA A 96 -8.03 -2.97 -12.52
N TYR A 97 -8.10 -2.62 -11.24
CA TYR A 97 -8.48 -3.53 -10.16
C TYR A 97 -9.41 -2.82 -9.18
N THR A 98 -10.27 -3.60 -8.55
CA THR A 98 -11.00 -3.18 -7.34
C THR A 98 -10.73 -4.17 -6.22
N GLY A 99 -10.91 -3.73 -4.98
CA GLY A 99 -10.75 -4.61 -3.83
C GLY A 99 -11.42 -4.10 -2.57
N SER A 100 -11.54 -5.02 -1.61
CA SER A 100 -12.05 -4.74 -0.28
C SER A 100 -11.27 -5.54 0.77
N ALA A 101 -11.19 -5.00 1.98
CA ALA A 101 -10.67 -5.68 3.16
C ALA A 101 -11.49 -5.23 4.38
N GLU A 102 -11.31 -5.91 5.52
CA GLU A 102 -12.12 -5.69 6.72
C GLU A 102 -11.95 -4.29 7.31
N ASP A 103 -10.77 -3.71 7.13
CA ASP A 103 -10.38 -2.38 7.63
C ASP A 103 -10.40 -1.29 6.54
N VAL A 104 -10.86 -1.64 5.32
CA VAL A 104 -10.99 -0.70 4.19
C VAL A 104 -12.44 -0.22 4.07
N ILE A 105 -12.60 1.10 3.96
CA ILE A 105 -13.90 1.72 3.80
C ILE A 105 -14.27 1.78 2.32
N GLY A 106 -15.39 1.14 1.99
CA GLY A 106 -15.88 1.09 0.61
C GLY A 106 -15.05 0.15 -0.27
N ILE A 107 -14.70 0.63 -1.45
CA ILE A 107 -13.97 -0.12 -2.47
C ILE A 107 -12.65 0.60 -2.77
N ALA A 108 -11.56 -0.14 -2.67
CA ALA A 108 -10.26 0.29 -3.13
C ALA A 108 -10.18 0.20 -4.66
N ASN A 109 -9.45 1.11 -5.29
CA ASN A 109 -9.27 1.17 -6.74
C ASN A 109 -7.79 1.14 -7.09
N GLY A 110 -7.43 0.37 -8.11
CA GLY A 110 -6.05 0.24 -8.55
C GLY A 110 -5.88 0.22 -10.04
N GLN A 111 -4.67 0.55 -10.47
CA GLN A 111 -4.29 0.58 -11.87
C GLN A 111 -2.85 0.12 -12.08
N GLU A 112 -2.65 -0.81 -13.00
CA GLU A 112 -1.33 -1.19 -13.52
C GLU A 112 -0.89 -0.25 -14.63
N SER A 113 0.40 0.13 -14.64
CA SER A 113 1.00 0.89 -15.74
C SER A 113 2.51 0.68 -15.79
N GLY A 114 3.02 0.08 -16.86
CA GLY A 114 4.44 -0.29 -16.96
C GLY A 114 4.86 -1.20 -15.80
N PHE A 115 5.90 -0.84 -15.08
CA PHE A 115 6.40 -1.57 -13.90
C PHE A 115 5.74 -1.13 -12.58
N ALA A 116 4.76 -0.22 -12.62
CA ALA A 116 4.11 0.35 -11.46
C ALA A 116 2.65 -0.12 -11.32
N PHE A 117 2.17 -0.13 -10.08
CA PHE A 117 0.78 -0.28 -9.73
C PHE A 117 0.45 0.75 -8.65
N GLN A 118 -0.63 1.48 -8.81
CA GLN A 118 -1.15 2.39 -7.79
C GLN A 118 -2.44 1.82 -7.23
N TRP A 119 -2.59 1.90 -5.92
CA TRP A 119 -3.74 1.42 -5.17
C TRP A 119 -4.23 2.52 -4.24
N GLU A 120 -5.47 2.96 -4.38
CA GLU A 120 -6.04 4.05 -3.60
C GLU A 120 -7.23 3.54 -2.78
N TYR A 121 -7.22 3.79 -1.48
CA TYR A 121 -8.26 3.36 -0.56
C TYR A 121 -8.31 4.21 0.71
N GLN A 122 -9.40 4.09 1.47
CA GLN A 122 -9.51 4.67 2.79
C GLN A 122 -9.41 3.57 3.85
N LEU A 123 -8.50 3.75 4.81
CA LEU A 123 -8.22 2.79 5.88
C LEU A 123 -8.85 3.27 7.20
N ALA A 124 -9.56 2.37 7.90
CA ALA A 124 -10.07 2.60 9.25
C ALA A 124 -9.09 2.06 10.29
N VAL A 125 -8.49 2.93 11.08
CA VAL A 125 -7.48 2.56 12.09
C VAL A 125 -8.02 2.83 13.50
N PRO A 126 -8.14 1.81 14.36
CA PRO A 126 -8.50 2.00 15.76
C PRO A 126 -7.30 2.57 16.53
N ILE A 127 -7.49 3.71 17.19
CA ILE A 127 -6.48 4.36 18.03
C ILE A 127 -7.17 4.79 19.33
N GLU A 128 -6.71 4.27 20.47
CA GLU A 128 -7.18 4.64 21.81
C GLU A 128 -8.71 4.62 21.97
N GLY A 129 -9.37 3.62 21.39
CA GLY A 129 -10.82 3.43 21.48
C GLY A 129 -11.66 4.28 20.50
N SER A 130 -11.03 5.06 19.65
CA SER A 130 -11.65 5.80 18.54
C SER A 130 -11.19 5.25 17.19
N THR A 131 -12.05 5.35 16.16
CA THR A 131 -11.65 4.95 14.81
C THR A 131 -11.32 6.19 13.98
N TYR A 132 -10.14 6.19 13.40
CA TYR A 132 -9.66 7.22 12.50
C TYR A 132 -9.63 6.70 11.08
N TYR A 133 -9.93 7.57 10.13
CA TYR A 133 -9.94 7.26 8.70
C TYR A 133 -8.80 8.00 8.02
N PHE A 134 -8.03 7.26 7.21
CA PHE A 134 -6.88 7.79 6.48
C PHE A 134 -7.00 7.46 5.01
N ASP A 135 -6.65 8.41 4.16
CA ASP A 135 -6.54 8.20 2.73
C ASP A 135 -5.16 7.61 2.43
N MET A 136 -5.15 6.49 1.71
CA MET A 136 -3.96 5.71 1.37
C MET A 136 -3.70 5.84 -0.12
N ASP A 137 -2.52 6.36 -0.49
CA ASP A 137 -1.98 6.35 -1.86
C ASP A 137 -0.79 5.39 -1.87
N ASP A 138 -1.06 4.19 -2.34
CA ASP A 138 -0.19 3.03 -2.21
C ASP A 138 0.42 2.68 -3.57
N TRP A 139 1.73 2.87 -3.70
CA TRP A 139 2.48 2.62 -4.91
C TRP A 139 3.35 1.38 -4.80
N MET A 140 3.22 0.48 -5.76
CA MET A 140 4.06 -0.69 -5.88
C MET A 140 4.89 -0.62 -7.15
N TYR A 141 6.17 -0.96 -7.05
CA TYR A 141 7.13 -0.92 -8.14
C TYR A 141 7.80 -2.27 -8.30
N LYS A 142 7.58 -2.92 -9.45
CA LYS A 142 8.23 -4.19 -9.79
C LYS A 142 9.71 -3.94 -10.05
N LEU A 143 10.57 -4.56 -9.26
CA LEU A 143 12.02 -4.51 -9.46
C LEU A 143 12.48 -5.61 -10.42
N ASP A 144 11.98 -6.83 -10.23
CA ASP A 144 12.22 -7.98 -11.07
C ASP A 144 11.07 -9.01 -10.95
N GLU A 145 11.30 -10.25 -11.33
CA GLU A 145 10.30 -11.32 -11.29
C GLU A 145 9.85 -11.67 -9.86
N TYR A 146 10.72 -11.47 -8.88
CA TYR A 146 10.52 -11.93 -7.50
C TYR A 146 10.26 -10.80 -6.52
N ARG A 147 10.71 -9.57 -6.81
CA ARG A 147 10.75 -8.47 -5.84
C ARG A 147 9.95 -7.26 -6.28
N VAL A 148 9.21 -6.74 -5.31
CA VAL A 148 8.42 -5.51 -5.45
C VAL A 148 8.74 -4.60 -4.28
N PHE A 149 8.95 -3.33 -4.58
CA PHE A 149 9.06 -2.27 -3.60
C PHE A 149 7.73 -1.53 -3.51
N ASN A 150 7.27 -1.29 -2.28
CA ASN A 150 6.04 -0.58 -2.02
C ASN A 150 6.30 0.66 -1.17
N LYS A 151 5.59 1.71 -1.50
CA LYS A 151 5.62 2.98 -0.79
C LYS A 151 4.21 3.55 -0.73
N THR A 152 3.69 3.72 0.49
CA THR A 152 2.33 4.18 0.72
C THR A 152 2.34 5.49 1.51
N ALA A 153 1.77 6.54 0.95
CA ALA A 153 1.48 7.76 1.68
C ALA A 153 0.16 7.59 2.44
N MET A 154 0.19 7.83 3.73
CA MET A 154 -0.97 7.82 4.62
C MET A 154 -1.34 9.26 4.96
N SER A 155 -2.51 9.73 4.52
CA SER A 155 -2.92 11.11 4.64
C SER A 155 -4.21 11.28 5.44
N LYS A 156 -4.34 12.44 6.09
CA LYS A 156 -5.56 12.85 6.76
C LYS A 156 -5.86 14.31 6.45
N PHE A 157 -7.07 14.59 5.97
CA PHE A 157 -7.47 15.95 5.55
C PHE A 157 -6.51 16.56 4.51
N GLY A 158 -5.94 15.72 3.62
CA GLY A 158 -5.01 16.17 2.59
C GLY A 158 -3.58 16.44 3.07
N VAL A 159 -3.25 16.10 4.32
CA VAL A 159 -1.89 16.20 4.89
C VAL A 159 -1.34 14.80 5.14
N GLU A 160 -0.15 14.51 4.62
CA GLU A 160 0.55 13.26 4.91
C GLU A 160 0.96 13.20 6.39
N VAL A 161 0.57 12.13 7.06
CA VAL A 161 0.81 11.93 8.49
C VAL A 161 1.75 10.77 8.77
N ALA A 162 1.88 9.85 7.80
CA ALA A 162 2.81 8.73 7.87
C ALA A 162 3.13 8.19 6.47
N GLU A 163 4.24 7.51 6.36
CA GLU A 163 4.64 6.73 5.20
C GLU A 163 4.84 5.26 5.61
N ILE A 164 4.37 4.34 4.78
CA ILE A 164 4.59 2.92 4.94
C ILE A 164 5.44 2.44 3.79
N THR A 165 6.54 1.77 4.09
CA THR A 165 7.42 1.15 3.09
C THR A 165 7.42 -0.36 3.29
N LEU A 166 7.22 -1.14 2.19
CA LEU A 166 7.37 -2.59 2.20
C LEU A 166 8.31 -3.05 1.08
N PHE A 167 8.94 -4.17 1.35
CA PHE A 167 9.73 -4.91 0.38
C PHE A 167 9.21 -6.35 0.32
N PHE A 168 8.61 -6.73 -0.81
CA PHE A 168 8.09 -8.08 -1.05
C PHE A 168 9.14 -8.94 -1.74
N ASP A 169 9.26 -10.20 -1.30
CA ASP A 169 10.16 -11.18 -1.92
C ASP A 169 9.49 -12.56 -2.01
N LYS A 170 9.36 -13.07 -3.24
CA LYS A 170 8.80 -14.41 -3.53
C LYS A 170 9.85 -15.52 -3.46
N GLN A 171 11.14 -15.22 -3.50
CA GLN A 171 12.20 -16.22 -3.40
C GLN A 171 12.36 -16.75 -1.96
N LEU A 172 11.81 -16.03 -0.99
CA LEU A 172 11.89 -16.36 0.41
C LEU A 172 10.55 -16.88 0.97
N SER A 173 9.68 -17.40 0.12
CA SER A 173 8.37 -17.95 0.50
C SER A 173 8.45 -19.13 1.48
N ASP A 174 9.60 -19.80 1.59
CA ASP A 174 9.89 -20.83 2.59
C ASP A 174 10.29 -20.28 3.98
N LYS A 175 10.50 -18.96 4.08
CA LYS A 175 10.81 -18.29 5.34
C LYS A 175 9.52 -17.95 6.09
N THR A 176 9.62 -17.85 7.40
CA THR A 176 8.54 -17.40 8.27
C THR A 176 8.94 -16.14 9.02
N CYS A 177 7.98 -15.27 9.25
CA CYS A 177 8.21 -14.05 10.02
C CYS A 177 8.54 -14.34 11.48
N GLU A 178 8.07 -15.45 12.05
CA GLU A 178 8.36 -15.85 13.44
C GLU A 178 9.86 -16.05 13.67
N ALA A 179 10.59 -16.52 12.68
CA ALA A 179 12.06 -16.66 12.78
C ALA A 179 12.79 -15.31 12.78
N SER A 180 12.15 -14.26 12.32
CA SER A 180 12.71 -12.90 12.19
C SER A 180 12.25 -11.96 13.32
N SER A 181 11.14 -12.27 13.99
CA SER A 181 10.45 -11.39 14.94
C SER A 181 11.24 -10.96 16.20
N PRO A 182 12.10 -11.77 16.81
CA PRO A 182 12.75 -11.35 18.04
C PRO A 182 13.89 -10.35 17.87
N GLN A 183 14.23 -10.00 16.63
CA GLN A 183 15.41 -9.17 16.31
C GLN A 183 15.11 -7.96 15.43
N LEU A 184 13.84 -7.67 15.21
CA LEU A 184 13.42 -6.43 14.54
C LEU A 184 13.64 -5.21 15.43
#